data_92e05baa37800c17124c051bae87614b
#
_entry.id   92e05baa37800c17124c051bae87614b
#
_cell.length_a   1.000
_cell.length_b   1.000
_cell.length_c   1.000
_cell.angle_alpha   90.00
_cell.angle_beta   90.00
_cell.angle_gamma   90.00
#
_symmetry.space_group_name_H-M   'P 1'
#
loop_
_entity.id
_entity.type
_entity.pdbx_description
1 polymer ?
#
loop_
_entity_poly.entity_id
_entity_poly.type
_entity_poly.pdbx_seq_one_letter_code
_entity_poly.pdbx_strand_id
1 'polypeptide(L)'
;MSATVYFSPVITPEKVLDMFRLVDKTLPGNIAIKLHSGEKGNQNFLGPEFWKPVIDYVGGTAVECNTAYDGARNTTEKHRKLMDEHGWSRCFTVDLLDAEGPDLELDIPNGKVIQKNFVGKDLKNYDSMLVLSHFKGHPMGGYGGALKQLSIGVASSYGKAYIHGAGVPEDIWTAEHDSFLESMADAAGSVVNYFHGNMIYINVMKNMSVDCDCCAVAEDPCMADMGILVSTDPIAIDQACIDLVYGCDDPGKAHFLERVESRNGVHTIEAAAALGFGSREYTLVKVD
;
A
#
# COMPACT_ATOMS: atom_id res chain seq x y z
N MET A 1 17.59 -16.69 2.28
CA MET A 1 18.19 -15.97 1.13
C MET A 1 17.71 -14.53 1.24
N SER A 2 18.59 -13.55 1.01
CA SER A 2 18.22 -12.14 0.99
C SER A 2 17.19 -11.88 -0.11
N ALA A 3 16.18 -11.05 0.16
CA ALA A 3 15.18 -10.67 -0.84
C ALA A 3 15.82 -9.84 -1.95
N THR A 4 15.33 -9.97 -3.19
CA THR A 4 15.77 -9.12 -4.30
C THR A 4 14.80 -7.97 -4.46
N VAL A 5 15.32 -6.75 -4.54
CA VAL A 5 14.57 -5.53 -4.89
C VAL A 5 15.19 -4.96 -6.16
N TYR A 6 14.43 -4.91 -7.24
CA TYR A 6 14.83 -4.22 -8.46
C TYR A 6 14.47 -2.75 -8.36
N PHE A 7 15.35 -1.88 -8.84
CA PHE A 7 15.17 -0.44 -8.82
C PHE A 7 15.52 0.20 -10.16
N SER A 8 14.64 1.07 -10.65
CA SER A 8 14.90 1.94 -11.81
C SER A 8 14.62 3.41 -11.44
N PRO A 9 15.51 4.36 -11.79
CA PRO A 9 15.26 5.78 -11.60
C PRO A 9 14.30 6.36 -12.65
N VAL A 10 13.99 5.61 -13.70
CA VAL A 10 13.06 6.02 -14.77
C VAL A 10 11.62 5.76 -14.33
N ILE A 11 10.77 6.79 -14.39
CA ILE A 11 9.36 6.70 -13.95
C ILE A 11 8.45 7.01 -15.12
N THR A 12 8.02 5.96 -15.82
CA THR A 12 6.97 6.01 -16.85
C THR A 12 6.00 4.85 -16.69
N PRO A 13 4.78 4.93 -17.24
CA PRO A 13 3.84 3.81 -17.26
C PRO A 13 4.44 2.51 -17.84
N GLU A 14 5.21 2.64 -18.93
CA GLU A 14 5.86 1.51 -19.60
C GLU A 14 6.96 0.91 -18.72
N LYS A 15 7.71 1.76 -18.01
CA LYS A 15 8.77 1.29 -17.10
C LYS A 15 8.17 0.51 -15.91
N VAL A 16 6.99 0.84 -15.42
CA VAL A 16 6.30 0.02 -14.39
C VAL A 16 6.09 -1.41 -14.90
N LEU A 17 5.63 -1.55 -16.14
CA LEU A 17 5.46 -2.87 -16.78
C LEU A 17 6.81 -3.59 -16.98
N ASP A 18 7.84 -2.88 -17.45
CA ASP A 18 9.16 -3.48 -17.65
C ASP A 18 9.75 -3.97 -16.32
N MET A 19 9.59 -3.20 -15.24
CA MET A 19 10.01 -3.58 -13.90
C MET A 19 9.25 -4.82 -13.39
N PHE A 20 7.93 -4.87 -13.61
CA PHE A 20 7.13 -6.06 -13.27
C PHE A 20 7.65 -7.33 -13.95
N ARG A 21 8.06 -7.24 -15.22
CA ARG A 21 8.58 -8.39 -16.00
C ARG A 21 9.92 -8.93 -15.51
N LEU A 22 10.65 -8.19 -14.67
CA LEU A 22 11.90 -8.66 -14.09
C LEU A 22 11.69 -9.71 -12.98
N VAL A 23 10.49 -9.74 -12.42
CA VAL A 23 10.17 -10.66 -11.33
C VAL A 23 9.84 -12.03 -11.91
N ASP A 24 10.69 -13.01 -11.63
CA ASP A 24 10.46 -14.42 -12.02
C ASP A 24 9.44 -15.08 -11.06
N LYS A 25 8.20 -14.59 -11.12
CA LYS A 25 7.08 -15.11 -10.34
C LYS A 25 5.77 -14.95 -11.09
N THR A 26 5.05 -16.04 -11.23
CA THR A 26 3.69 -16.04 -11.79
C THR A 26 2.66 -15.81 -10.69
N LEU A 27 1.68 -14.95 -10.95
CA LEU A 27 0.50 -14.79 -10.12
C LEU A 27 -0.57 -15.79 -10.58
N PRO A 28 -0.95 -16.80 -9.76
CA PRO A 28 -1.91 -17.82 -10.17
C PRO A 28 -3.36 -17.33 -10.07
N GLY A 29 -4.23 -17.97 -10.83
CA GLY A 29 -5.69 -17.86 -10.72
C GLY A 29 -6.24 -16.47 -11.00
N ASN A 30 -7.27 -16.07 -10.24
CA ASN A 30 -7.84 -14.73 -10.30
C ASN A 30 -6.93 -13.74 -9.58
N ILE A 31 -6.50 -12.70 -10.25
CA ILE A 31 -5.51 -11.75 -9.73
C ILE A 31 -6.22 -10.48 -9.25
N ALA A 32 -6.11 -10.17 -7.95
CA ALA A 32 -6.44 -8.86 -7.43
C ALA A 32 -5.30 -7.88 -7.72
N ILE A 33 -5.60 -6.70 -8.25
CA ILE A 33 -4.62 -5.62 -8.42
C ILE A 33 -4.97 -4.51 -7.45
N LYS A 34 -4.30 -4.51 -6.30
CA LYS A 34 -4.56 -3.51 -5.25
C LYS A 34 -3.90 -2.19 -5.59
N LEU A 35 -4.70 -1.16 -5.63
CA LEU A 35 -4.29 0.22 -5.91
C LEU A 35 -4.90 1.19 -4.89
N HIS A 36 -4.61 2.48 -5.03
CA HIS A 36 -5.26 3.57 -4.28
C HIS A 36 -5.93 4.54 -5.25
N SER A 37 -7.23 4.75 -5.10
CA SER A 37 -8.05 5.54 -6.03
C SER A 37 -7.86 7.07 -5.90
N GLY A 38 -7.15 7.54 -4.87
CA GLY A 38 -6.99 8.95 -4.52
C GLY A 38 -8.21 9.50 -3.74
N GLU A 39 -7.98 10.41 -2.80
CA GLU A 39 -9.06 11.15 -2.14
C GLU A 39 -9.48 12.35 -2.99
N LYS A 40 -10.75 12.79 -2.85
CA LYS A 40 -11.25 13.96 -3.57
C LYS A 40 -10.43 15.22 -3.21
N GLY A 41 -9.87 15.86 -4.24
CA GLY A 41 -9.05 17.07 -4.09
C GLY A 41 -7.55 16.79 -3.95
N ASN A 42 -7.13 15.53 -3.75
CA ASN A 42 -5.71 15.20 -3.73
C ASN A 42 -5.10 15.34 -5.12
N GLN A 43 -4.00 16.10 -5.22
CA GLN A 43 -3.31 16.40 -6.49
C GLN A 43 -2.12 15.47 -6.77
N ASN A 44 -1.70 14.65 -5.79
CA ASN A 44 -0.45 13.90 -5.87
C ASN A 44 -0.63 12.42 -6.26
N PHE A 45 -1.84 11.86 -6.15
CA PHE A 45 -2.07 10.44 -6.42
C PHE A 45 -1.74 10.05 -7.86
N LEU A 46 -1.33 8.82 -8.06
CA LEU A 46 -1.05 8.28 -9.39
C LEU A 46 -2.33 7.77 -10.03
N GLY A 47 -2.76 8.44 -11.10
CA GLY A 47 -4.01 8.16 -11.79
C GLY A 47 -4.01 6.87 -12.63
N PRO A 48 -5.17 6.48 -13.17
CA PRO A 48 -5.35 5.19 -13.86
C PRO A 48 -4.44 5.01 -15.07
N GLU A 49 -4.19 6.07 -15.84
CA GLU A 49 -3.35 6.00 -17.04
C GLU A 49 -1.90 5.63 -16.71
N PHE A 50 -1.41 6.01 -15.53
CA PHE A 50 -0.06 5.65 -15.09
C PHE A 50 0.08 4.14 -14.86
N TRP A 51 -0.96 3.50 -14.33
CA TRP A 51 -0.96 2.08 -13.99
C TRP A 51 -1.44 1.19 -15.14
N LYS A 52 -2.04 1.79 -16.18
CA LYS A 52 -2.71 1.05 -17.25
C LYS A 52 -1.85 -0.01 -17.93
N PRO A 53 -0.59 0.22 -18.32
CA PRO A 53 0.21 -0.80 -19.02
C PRO A 53 0.43 -2.07 -18.19
N VAL A 54 0.70 -1.95 -16.89
CA VAL A 54 0.93 -3.12 -16.04
C VAL A 54 -0.38 -3.84 -15.71
N ILE A 55 -1.48 -3.10 -15.50
CA ILE A 55 -2.80 -3.69 -15.23
C ILE A 55 -3.30 -4.47 -16.45
N ASP A 56 -3.23 -3.88 -17.64
CA ASP A 56 -3.64 -4.53 -18.91
C ASP A 56 -2.81 -5.80 -19.19
N TYR A 57 -1.50 -5.75 -18.89
CA TYR A 57 -0.62 -6.89 -19.11
C TYR A 57 -0.91 -8.04 -18.15
N VAL A 58 -1.12 -7.74 -16.88
CA VAL A 58 -1.41 -8.75 -15.83
C VAL A 58 -2.80 -9.36 -16.04
N GLY A 59 -3.76 -8.59 -16.53
CA GLY A 59 -5.12 -9.06 -16.83
C GLY A 59 -5.94 -9.38 -15.57
N GLY A 60 -5.56 -8.80 -14.41
CA GLY A 60 -6.29 -8.94 -13.15
C GLY A 60 -7.40 -7.89 -13.00
N THR A 61 -8.11 -7.96 -11.89
CA THR A 61 -9.14 -6.99 -11.50
C THR A 61 -8.57 -5.96 -10.54
N ALA A 62 -8.71 -4.68 -10.84
CA ALA A 62 -8.38 -3.60 -9.91
C ALA A 62 -9.28 -3.68 -8.68
N VAL A 63 -8.72 -3.58 -7.47
CA VAL A 63 -9.47 -3.70 -6.22
C VAL A 63 -9.17 -2.55 -5.25
N GLU A 64 -10.19 -2.12 -4.52
CA GLU A 64 -10.14 -1.11 -3.47
C GLU A 64 -11.11 -1.44 -2.33
N CYS A 65 -11.04 -0.67 -1.22
CA CYS A 65 -11.98 -0.75 -0.11
C CYS A 65 -12.39 0.65 0.35
N ASN A 66 -13.60 0.75 0.90
CA ASN A 66 -14.13 2.00 1.48
C ASN A 66 -13.28 2.47 2.67
N THR A 67 -13.36 3.77 3.00
CA THR A 67 -12.67 4.36 4.17
C THR A 67 -13.51 4.25 5.43
N ALA A 68 -12.84 4.30 6.59
CA ALA A 68 -13.49 4.29 7.91
C ALA A 68 -13.87 5.68 8.42
N TYR A 69 -13.39 6.74 7.78
CA TYR A 69 -13.64 8.14 8.15
C TYR A 69 -14.49 8.84 7.11
N ASP A 70 -15.13 9.93 7.49
CA ASP A 70 -15.95 10.74 6.59
C ASP A 70 -15.15 11.32 5.43
N GLY A 71 -15.70 11.17 4.23
CA GLY A 71 -15.06 11.61 3.00
C GLY A 71 -15.79 11.13 1.76
N ALA A 72 -15.13 11.25 0.61
CA ALA A 72 -15.71 10.85 -0.67
C ALA A 72 -15.61 9.34 -0.93
N ARG A 73 -15.02 8.57 -0.01
CA ARG A 73 -14.83 7.11 -0.13
C ARG A 73 -15.41 6.30 1.03
N ASN A 74 -16.21 6.92 1.91
CA ASN A 74 -16.74 6.24 3.11
C ASN A 74 -17.99 5.39 2.85
N THR A 75 -18.55 5.44 1.65
CA THR A 75 -19.61 4.53 1.20
C THR A 75 -19.33 4.06 -0.21
N THR A 76 -19.81 2.86 -0.55
CA THR A 76 -19.68 2.28 -1.88
C THR A 76 -20.16 3.22 -2.99
N GLU A 77 -21.31 3.90 -2.79
CA GLU A 77 -21.87 4.83 -3.76
C GLU A 77 -20.94 6.03 -4.00
N LYS A 78 -20.49 6.68 -2.90
CA LYS A 78 -19.59 7.83 -2.99
C LYS A 78 -18.24 7.44 -3.60
N HIS A 79 -17.70 6.29 -3.20
CA HIS A 79 -16.41 5.82 -3.69
C HIS A 79 -16.46 5.50 -5.19
N ARG A 80 -17.50 4.84 -5.68
CA ARG A 80 -17.72 4.60 -7.11
C ARG A 80 -17.83 5.91 -7.90
N LYS A 81 -18.55 6.90 -7.34
CA LYS A 81 -18.65 8.24 -7.95
C LYS A 81 -17.28 8.91 -8.05
N LEU A 82 -16.47 8.84 -6.98
CA LEU A 82 -15.11 9.41 -6.98
C LEU A 82 -14.20 8.70 -7.99
N MET A 83 -14.28 7.38 -8.08
CA MET A 83 -13.51 6.62 -9.10
C MET A 83 -13.88 7.04 -10.53
N ASP A 84 -15.16 7.36 -10.77
CA ASP A 84 -15.61 7.93 -12.04
C ASP A 84 -15.02 9.32 -12.29
N GLU A 85 -15.05 10.20 -11.27
CA GLU A 85 -14.48 11.56 -11.34
C GLU A 85 -12.96 11.50 -11.61
N HIS A 86 -12.24 10.55 -11.02
CA HIS A 86 -10.79 10.34 -11.19
C HIS A 86 -10.42 9.52 -12.44
N GLY A 87 -11.41 9.06 -13.20
CA GLY A 87 -11.20 8.36 -14.47
C GLY A 87 -10.93 6.85 -14.35
N TRP A 88 -10.95 6.27 -13.15
CA TRP A 88 -10.71 4.85 -12.95
C TRP A 88 -11.69 3.97 -13.71
N SER A 89 -12.99 4.27 -13.63
CA SER A 89 -14.07 3.49 -14.27
C SER A 89 -14.03 3.55 -15.81
N ARG A 90 -13.29 4.49 -16.40
CA ARG A 90 -13.06 4.54 -17.85
C ARG A 90 -11.98 3.58 -18.30
N CYS A 91 -11.02 3.28 -17.43
CA CYS A 91 -9.88 2.42 -17.74
C CYS A 91 -10.10 0.98 -17.30
N PHE A 92 -10.78 0.77 -16.16
CA PHE A 92 -10.88 -0.53 -15.50
C PHE A 92 -12.25 -0.72 -14.84
N THR A 93 -12.65 -1.99 -14.69
CA THR A 93 -13.61 -2.35 -13.64
C THR A 93 -12.85 -2.38 -12.33
N VAL A 94 -13.29 -1.61 -11.34
CA VAL A 94 -12.73 -1.61 -9.99
C VAL A 94 -13.72 -2.31 -9.05
N ASP A 95 -13.28 -3.39 -8.44
CA ASP A 95 -14.05 -4.11 -7.44
C ASP A 95 -13.81 -3.49 -6.05
N LEU A 96 -14.87 -3.06 -5.39
CA LEU A 96 -14.84 -2.64 -4.00
C LEU A 96 -15.10 -3.85 -3.12
N LEU A 97 -14.03 -4.40 -2.55
CA LEU A 97 -14.03 -5.68 -1.84
C LEU A 97 -15.02 -5.71 -0.65
N ASP A 98 -15.30 -4.55 -0.07
CA ASP A 98 -16.21 -4.34 1.05
C ASP A 98 -17.54 -3.64 0.65
N ALA A 99 -17.90 -3.72 -0.64
CA ALA A 99 -19.16 -3.12 -1.12
C ALA A 99 -20.39 -3.70 -0.44
N GLU A 100 -20.33 -4.97 -0.06
CA GLU A 100 -21.39 -5.71 0.61
C GLU A 100 -20.81 -6.54 1.77
N GLY A 101 -21.44 -6.46 2.94
CA GLY A 101 -21.04 -7.25 4.11
C GLY A 101 -21.54 -8.69 4.10
N PRO A 102 -21.20 -9.49 5.13
CA PRO A 102 -20.25 -9.21 6.20
C PRO A 102 -18.79 -9.32 5.74
N ASP A 103 -17.86 -8.77 6.52
CA ASP A 103 -16.42 -8.86 6.26
C ASP A 103 -15.93 -10.31 6.33
N LEU A 104 -14.83 -10.57 5.61
CA LEU A 104 -14.04 -11.78 5.77
C LEU A 104 -13.03 -11.56 6.91
N GLU A 105 -13.03 -12.46 7.89
CA GLU A 105 -12.08 -12.45 8.99
C GLU A 105 -10.82 -13.25 8.62
N LEU A 106 -9.64 -12.64 8.71
CA LEU A 106 -8.36 -13.32 8.56
C LEU A 106 -7.71 -13.46 9.93
N ASP A 107 -7.37 -14.68 10.32
CA ASP A 107 -6.65 -14.94 11.58
C ASP A 107 -5.20 -14.45 11.53
N ILE A 108 -4.72 -13.96 12.67
CA ILE A 108 -3.32 -13.53 12.89
C ILE A 108 -2.77 -14.27 14.11
N PRO A 109 -2.41 -15.56 13.98
CA PRO A 109 -2.06 -16.39 15.15
C PRO A 109 -0.91 -15.85 16.00
N ASN A 110 0.00 -15.10 15.39
CA ASN A 110 1.19 -14.51 16.04
C ASN A 110 1.13 -12.99 16.08
N GLY A 111 -0.04 -12.39 15.90
CA GLY A 111 -0.22 -10.95 15.95
C GLY A 111 0.23 -10.37 17.28
N LYS A 112 0.94 -9.28 17.25
CA LYS A 112 1.47 -8.62 18.45
C LYS A 112 0.39 -7.83 19.18
N VAL A 113 -0.48 -7.15 18.44
CA VAL A 113 -1.53 -6.28 18.97
C VAL A 113 -2.92 -6.82 18.60
N ILE A 114 -3.15 -7.15 17.33
CA ILE A 114 -4.43 -7.67 16.87
C ILE A 114 -4.32 -9.15 16.46
N GLN A 115 -5.39 -9.92 16.74
CA GLN A 115 -5.42 -11.35 16.43
C GLN A 115 -6.26 -11.67 15.20
N LYS A 116 -6.93 -10.68 14.64
CA LYS A 116 -7.77 -10.77 13.45
C LYS A 116 -7.62 -9.54 12.60
N ASN A 117 -7.79 -9.71 11.29
CA ASN A 117 -7.97 -8.63 10.34
C ASN A 117 -9.32 -8.79 9.65
N PHE A 118 -10.04 -7.67 9.48
CA PHE A 118 -11.34 -7.63 8.81
C PHE A 118 -11.15 -7.03 7.42
N VAL A 119 -11.32 -7.85 6.39
CA VAL A 119 -11.17 -7.45 5.00
C VAL A 119 -12.49 -7.56 4.26
N GLY A 120 -12.61 -6.87 3.12
CA GLY A 120 -13.82 -7.01 2.32
C GLY A 120 -14.07 -8.46 1.90
N LYS A 121 -15.32 -8.93 2.01
CA LYS A 121 -15.67 -10.35 1.75
C LYS A 121 -15.29 -10.82 0.35
N ASP A 122 -15.24 -9.89 -0.62
CA ASP A 122 -14.97 -10.23 -2.01
C ASP A 122 -13.48 -10.52 -2.28
N LEU A 123 -12.59 -10.32 -1.30
CA LEU A 123 -11.21 -10.79 -1.34
C LEU A 123 -11.12 -12.30 -1.63
N LYS A 124 -12.12 -13.09 -1.19
CA LYS A 124 -12.22 -14.55 -1.44
C LYS A 124 -12.32 -14.94 -2.91
N ASN A 125 -12.61 -14.00 -3.80
CA ASN A 125 -12.73 -14.25 -5.24
C ASN A 125 -11.36 -14.27 -5.94
N TYR A 126 -10.27 -14.01 -5.22
CA TYR A 126 -8.93 -13.86 -5.77
C TYR A 126 -7.95 -14.87 -5.16
N ASP A 127 -7.03 -15.36 -6.00
CA ASP A 127 -6.03 -16.39 -5.65
C ASP A 127 -4.62 -15.80 -5.46
N SER A 128 -4.40 -14.60 -5.97
CA SER A 128 -3.11 -13.89 -5.92
C SER A 128 -3.31 -12.38 -5.97
N MET A 129 -2.25 -11.61 -5.65
CA MET A 129 -2.37 -10.16 -5.64
C MET A 129 -1.12 -9.46 -6.20
N LEU A 130 -1.34 -8.48 -7.09
CA LEU A 130 -0.36 -7.46 -7.43
C LEU A 130 -0.66 -6.20 -6.60
N VAL A 131 0.32 -5.73 -5.84
CA VAL A 131 0.18 -4.54 -4.98
C VAL A 131 0.88 -3.36 -5.64
N LEU A 132 0.10 -2.36 -6.05
CA LEU A 132 0.58 -1.13 -6.67
C LEU A 132 0.53 -0.01 -5.63
N SER A 133 1.70 0.42 -5.17
CA SER A 133 1.81 1.44 -4.13
C SER A 133 2.47 2.69 -4.67
N HIS A 134 1.83 3.83 -4.44
CA HIS A 134 2.48 5.12 -4.49
C HIS A 134 3.23 5.29 -3.16
N PHE A 135 4.57 5.32 -3.18
CA PHE A 135 5.38 5.53 -1.99
C PHE A 135 5.51 7.03 -1.70
N LYS A 136 5.12 7.45 -0.50
CA LYS A 136 5.10 8.86 -0.04
C LYS A 136 5.02 8.91 1.49
N GLY A 137 5.05 10.13 2.05
CA GLY A 137 4.77 10.35 3.47
C GLY A 137 3.33 9.97 3.87
N HIS A 138 3.11 9.89 5.18
CA HIS A 138 1.77 9.63 5.73
C HIS A 138 1.61 10.29 7.10
N PRO A 139 0.49 11.02 7.36
CA PRO A 139 0.32 11.81 8.59
C PRO A 139 0.29 10.96 9.87
N MET A 140 -0.15 9.71 9.81
CA MET A 140 -0.17 8.81 10.98
C MET A 140 0.95 7.77 10.93
N GLY A 141 1.13 7.07 9.82
CA GLY A 141 2.10 5.97 9.69
C GLY A 141 3.53 6.39 9.31
N GLY A 142 3.81 7.70 9.21
CA GLY A 142 5.11 8.24 8.78
C GLY A 142 5.33 8.14 7.28
N TYR A 143 5.10 6.98 6.69
CA TYR A 143 5.13 6.74 5.25
C TYR A 143 3.99 5.81 4.81
N GLY A 144 3.73 5.76 3.51
CA GLY A 144 2.83 4.78 2.90
C GLY A 144 3.53 4.08 1.75
N GLY A 145 3.61 2.75 1.82
CA GLY A 145 4.20 1.84 0.84
C GLY A 145 3.43 0.53 0.77
N ALA A 146 4.12 -0.57 0.45
CA ALA A 146 3.52 -1.90 0.30
C ALA A 146 2.84 -2.38 1.60
N LEU A 147 3.49 -2.22 2.77
CA LEU A 147 2.92 -2.65 4.06
C LEU A 147 1.61 -1.93 4.39
N LYS A 148 1.56 -0.60 4.16
CA LYS A 148 0.32 0.14 4.36
C LYS A 148 -0.76 -0.25 3.35
N GLN A 149 -0.39 -0.51 2.10
CA GLN A 149 -1.34 -0.94 1.08
C GLN A 149 -1.93 -2.32 1.41
N LEU A 150 -1.13 -3.23 1.98
CA LEU A 150 -1.58 -4.54 2.46
C LEU A 150 -2.49 -4.44 3.67
N SER A 151 -2.11 -3.64 4.66
CA SER A 151 -2.88 -3.49 5.90
C SER A 151 -4.14 -2.65 5.68
N ILE A 152 -3.98 -1.33 5.72
CA ILE A 152 -5.10 -0.38 5.60
C ILE A 152 -5.77 -0.46 4.23
N GLY A 153 -5.01 -0.69 3.15
CA GLY A 153 -5.55 -0.72 1.79
C GLY A 153 -6.51 -1.87 1.52
N VAL A 154 -6.26 -3.06 2.09
CA VAL A 154 -7.08 -4.28 1.89
C VAL A 154 -8.18 -4.42 2.94
N ALA A 155 -7.99 -3.85 4.13
CA ALA A 155 -9.00 -3.88 5.18
C ALA A 155 -10.31 -3.24 4.72
N SER A 156 -11.45 -3.80 5.17
CA SER A 156 -12.77 -3.18 5.03
C SER A 156 -12.85 -1.84 5.75
N SER A 157 -13.93 -1.09 5.57
CA SER A 157 -14.15 0.14 6.35
C SER A 157 -14.06 -0.14 7.86
N TYR A 158 -14.70 -1.20 8.36
CA TYR A 158 -14.58 -1.60 9.76
C TYR A 158 -13.16 -2.04 10.12
N GLY A 159 -12.52 -2.85 9.28
CA GLY A 159 -11.14 -3.31 9.49
C GLY A 159 -10.14 -2.17 9.57
N LYS A 160 -10.33 -1.12 8.77
CA LYS A 160 -9.50 0.09 8.86
C LYS A 160 -9.61 0.76 10.23
N ALA A 161 -10.84 0.92 10.76
CA ALA A 161 -11.05 1.47 12.10
C ALA A 161 -10.41 0.57 13.17
N TYR A 162 -10.59 -0.75 13.04
CA TYR A 162 -10.02 -1.73 13.95
C TYR A 162 -8.49 -1.69 14.01
N ILE A 163 -7.82 -1.59 12.84
CA ILE A 163 -6.35 -1.47 12.76
C ILE A 163 -5.87 -0.15 13.33
N HIS A 164 -6.50 0.99 12.94
CA HIS A 164 -6.12 2.31 13.46
C HIS A 164 -6.32 2.42 14.97
N GLY A 165 -7.35 1.79 15.49
CA GLY A 165 -7.66 1.76 16.92
C GLY A 165 -6.93 0.66 17.70
N ALA A 166 -5.93 -0.01 17.08
CA ALA A 166 -5.16 -1.08 17.76
C ALA A 166 -6.07 -2.16 18.39
N GLY A 167 -7.12 -2.57 17.66
CA GLY A 167 -8.10 -3.56 18.10
C GLY A 167 -9.37 -2.97 18.72
N VAL A 168 -9.47 -1.65 18.87
CA VAL A 168 -10.65 -0.95 19.40
C VAL A 168 -11.10 0.08 18.35
N PRO A 169 -12.10 -0.23 17.50
CA PRO A 169 -12.48 0.64 16.36
C PRO A 169 -12.87 2.07 16.76
N GLU A 170 -13.37 2.26 17.97
CA GLU A 170 -13.76 3.56 18.51
C GLU A 170 -12.55 4.47 18.74
N ASP A 171 -11.36 3.89 18.95
CA ASP A 171 -10.11 4.60 19.21
C ASP A 171 -9.31 4.94 17.94
N ILE A 172 -9.96 4.98 16.78
CA ILE A 172 -9.34 5.22 15.47
C ILE A 172 -8.34 6.42 15.43
N TRP A 173 -8.53 7.42 16.29
CA TRP A 173 -7.68 8.62 16.36
C TRP A 173 -6.89 8.74 17.67
N THR A 174 -7.10 7.85 18.64
CA THR A 174 -6.60 7.97 20.01
C THR A 174 -5.80 6.78 20.49
N ALA A 175 -5.70 5.72 19.68
CA ALA A 175 -4.87 4.57 20.00
C ALA A 175 -3.41 4.96 20.24
N GLU A 176 -2.73 4.20 21.10
CA GLU A 176 -1.30 4.35 21.31
C GLU A 176 -0.57 4.14 19.97
N HIS A 177 0.39 5.03 19.69
CA HIS A 177 0.93 5.18 18.35
C HIS A 177 1.68 3.93 17.83
N ASP A 178 2.57 3.37 18.65
CA ASP A 178 3.34 2.19 18.26
C ASP A 178 2.44 0.96 18.15
N SER A 179 1.39 0.85 18.98
CA SER A 179 0.37 -0.20 18.86
C SER A 179 -0.40 -0.11 17.54
N PHE A 180 -0.68 1.11 17.04
CA PHE A 180 -1.25 1.29 15.70
C PHE A 180 -0.29 0.81 14.60
N LEU A 181 1.00 1.17 14.67
CA LEU A 181 2.00 0.74 13.68
C LEU A 181 2.18 -0.79 13.68
N GLU A 182 2.18 -1.40 14.85
CA GLU A 182 2.25 -2.85 15.03
C GLU A 182 0.97 -3.54 14.52
N SER A 183 -0.20 -2.95 14.74
CA SER A 183 -1.46 -3.45 14.15
C SER A 183 -1.45 -3.44 12.63
N MET A 184 -0.82 -2.43 12.01
CA MET A 184 -0.61 -2.43 10.56
C MET A 184 0.28 -3.59 10.12
N ALA A 185 1.36 -3.88 10.86
CA ALA A 185 2.24 -5.02 10.56
C ALA A 185 1.50 -6.35 10.70
N ASP A 186 0.73 -6.53 11.78
CA ASP A 186 -0.12 -7.70 12.03
C ASP A 186 -1.10 -7.92 10.86
N ALA A 187 -1.83 -6.87 10.49
CA ALA A 187 -2.80 -6.92 9.39
C ALA A 187 -2.15 -7.22 8.04
N ALA A 188 -0.99 -6.61 7.73
CA ALA A 188 -0.25 -6.90 6.50
C ALA A 188 0.16 -8.37 6.42
N GLY A 189 0.65 -8.92 7.53
CA GLY A 189 1.03 -10.34 7.63
C GLY A 189 -0.14 -11.29 7.36
N SER A 190 -1.35 -10.96 7.83
CA SER A 190 -2.55 -11.77 7.56
C SER A 190 -2.87 -11.89 6.07
N VAL A 191 -2.71 -10.78 5.31
CA VAL A 191 -2.97 -10.76 3.87
C VAL A 191 -1.90 -11.56 3.11
N VAL A 192 -0.62 -11.43 3.50
CA VAL A 192 0.46 -12.24 2.91
C VAL A 192 0.21 -13.74 3.16
N ASN A 193 -0.21 -14.10 4.37
CA ASN A 193 -0.54 -15.48 4.72
C ASN A 193 -1.76 -16.00 3.94
N TYR A 194 -2.80 -15.18 3.79
CA TYR A 194 -4.01 -15.53 3.05
C TYR A 194 -3.69 -15.90 1.59
N PHE A 195 -2.86 -15.13 0.92
CA PHE A 195 -2.43 -15.42 -0.45
C PHE A 195 -1.25 -16.41 -0.54
N HIS A 196 -0.82 -17.01 0.58
CA HIS A 196 0.31 -17.94 0.62
C HIS A 196 1.58 -17.37 -0.05
N GLY A 197 1.78 -16.06 0.05
CA GLY A 197 2.86 -15.35 -0.60
C GLY A 197 2.73 -15.20 -2.13
N ASN A 198 1.61 -15.59 -2.76
CA ASN A 198 1.36 -15.38 -4.20
C ASN A 198 1.12 -13.90 -4.52
N MET A 199 2.15 -13.09 -4.27
CA MET A 199 2.07 -11.64 -4.36
C MET A 199 3.32 -11.05 -5.02
N ILE A 200 3.14 -9.92 -5.70
CA ILE A 200 4.21 -9.07 -6.23
C ILE A 200 3.91 -7.64 -5.80
N TYR A 201 4.94 -6.88 -5.46
CA TYR A 201 4.84 -5.53 -4.96
C TYR A 201 5.59 -4.57 -5.86
N ILE A 202 4.96 -3.43 -6.16
CA ILE A 202 5.56 -2.31 -6.88
C ILE A 202 5.36 -1.05 -6.05
N ASN A 203 6.45 -0.39 -5.68
CA ASN A 203 6.44 0.94 -5.07
C ASN A 203 6.94 1.98 -6.08
N VAL A 204 6.18 3.05 -6.26
CA VAL A 204 6.55 4.17 -7.13
C VAL A 204 6.80 5.40 -6.28
N MET A 205 8.03 5.87 -6.28
CA MET A 205 8.53 7.04 -5.54
C MET A 205 8.45 8.28 -6.45
N LYS A 206 7.22 8.71 -6.73
CA LYS A 206 6.87 9.87 -7.57
C LYS A 206 5.98 10.81 -6.79
N ASN A 207 6.00 12.11 -7.11
CA ASN A 207 5.22 13.11 -6.38
C ASN A 207 5.41 12.96 -4.85
N MET A 208 6.66 12.97 -4.40
CA MET A 208 7.07 12.64 -3.03
C MET A 208 6.64 13.72 -2.03
N SER A 209 5.37 13.69 -1.64
CA SER A 209 4.78 14.54 -0.59
C SER A 209 4.95 13.90 0.79
N VAL A 210 4.92 14.72 1.84
CA VAL A 210 4.81 14.26 3.24
C VAL A 210 3.41 13.74 3.56
N ASP A 211 2.41 14.03 2.72
CA ASP A 211 1.03 13.61 2.89
C ASP A 211 0.63 12.46 1.97
N CYS A 212 -0.37 11.72 2.40
CA CYS A 212 -0.88 10.55 1.71
C CYS A 212 -1.96 10.93 0.67
N ASP A 213 -2.12 10.07 -0.35
CA ASP A 213 -3.24 10.15 -1.31
C ASP A 213 -4.63 10.08 -0.65
N CYS A 214 -4.70 9.70 0.62
CA CYS A 214 -5.92 9.69 1.41
C CYS A 214 -6.27 11.06 2.04
N CYS A 215 -5.40 12.05 1.92
CA CYS A 215 -5.65 13.42 2.37
C CYS A 215 -6.29 14.23 1.23
N ALA A 216 -7.43 14.86 1.50
CA ALA A 216 -8.12 15.71 0.52
C ALA A 216 -7.29 16.95 0.16
N VAL A 217 -6.57 17.51 1.15
CA VAL A 217 -5.61 18.60 0.98
C VAL A 217 -4.25 18.05 1.41
N ALA A 218 -3.37 17.85 0.45
CA ALA A 218 -2.02 17.37 0.66
C ALA A 218 -1.03 18.49 0.37
N GLU A 219 0.12 18.47 1.06
CA GLU A 219 1.25 19.32 0.66
C GLU A 219 1.73 18.93 -0.74
N ASP A 220 2.27 19.89 -1.47
CA ASP A 220 2.95 19.61 -2.73
C ASP A 220 4.18 18.71 -2.49
N PRO A 221 4.65 17.99 -3.52
CA PRO A 221 5.85 17.17 -3.39
C PRO A 221 7.04 17.97 -2.84
N CYS A 222 7.64 17.49 -1.76
CA CYS A 222 8.77 18.15 -1.11
C CYS A 222 10.13 17.65 -1.63
N MET A 223 10.15 16.51 -2.33
CA MET A 223 11.33 15.88 -2.89
C MET A 223 11.15 15.62 -4.38
N ALA A 224 12.25 15.49 -5.11
CA ALA A 224 12.25 15.00 -6.48
C ALA A 224 11.74 13.56 -6.56
N ASP A 225 11.20 13.19 -7.71
CA ASP A 225 10.86 11.81 -8.06
C ASP A 225 12.13 10.94 -7.99
N MET A 226 12.03 9.75 -7.39
CA MET A 226 13.22 8.91 -7.14
C MET A 226 13.27 7.66 -8.02
N GLY A 227 12.14 6.99 -8.26
CA GLY A 227 12.17 5.78 -9.08
C GLY A 227 11.01 4.81 -8.82
N ILE A 228 11.15 3.63 -9.43
CA ILE A 228 10.24 2.50 -9.30
C ILE A 228 11.00 1.33 -8.70
N LEU A 229 10.41 0.68 -7.70
CA LEU A 229 10.92 -0.54 -7.11
C LEU A 229 9.94 -1.69 -7.34
N VAL A 230 10.45 -2.90 -7.49
CA VAL A 230 9.64 -4.13 -7.54
C VAL A 230 10.31 -5.25 -6.74
N SER A 231 9.51 -6.03 -6.01
CA SER A 231 9.96 -7.18 -5.22
C SER A 231 8.83 -8.18 -5.01
N THR A 232 9.18 -9.37 -4.54
CA THR A 232 8.25 -10.36 -3.98
C THR A 232 8.16 -10.32 -2.46
N ASP A 233 8.87 -9.38 -1.82
CA ASP A 233 8.91 -9.20 -0.37
C ASP A 233 8.46 -7.78 -0.02
N PRO A 234 7.32 -7.61 0.72
CA PRO A 234 6.77 -6.30 1.03
C PRO A 234 7.61 -5.52 2.05
N ILE A 235 8.36 -6.21 2.90
CA ILE A 235 9.23 -5.61 3.91
C ILE A 235 10.49 -5.07 3.25
N ALA A 236 11.11 -5.90 2.40
CA ALA A 236 12.32 -5.53 1.66
C ALA A 236 12.09 -4.32 0.75
N ILE A 237 10.95 -4.26 0.06
CA ILE A 237 10.67 -3.16 -0.87
C ILE A 237 10.43 -1.85 -0.12
N ASP A 238 9.72 -1.86 1.01
CA ASP A 238 9.50 -0.66 1.82
C ASP A 238 10.81 -0.22 2.49
N GLN A 239 11.62 -1.17 3.02
CA GLN A 239 12.95 -0.85 3.56
C GLN A 239 13.84 -0.20 2.50
N ALA A 240 13.85 -0.74 1.27
CA ALA A 240 14.65 -0.18 0.17
C ALA A 240 14.22 1.24 -0.20
N CYS A 241 12.91 1.55 -0.19
CA CYS A 241 12.43 2.91 -0.41
C CYS A 241 12.92 3.86 0.69
N ILE A 242 12.82 3.46 1.96
CA ILE A 242 13.30 4.26 3.11
C ILE A 242 14.82 4.48 2.99
N ASP A 243 15.61 3.44 2.70
CA ASP A 243 17.06 3.55 2.57
C ASP A 243 17.46 4.48 1.41
N LEU A 244 16.72 4.45 0.29
CA LEU A 244 16.95 5.38 -0.83
C LEU A 244 16.69 6.83 -0.41
N VAL A 245 15.65 7.11 0.38
CA VAL A 245 15.40 8.45 0.91
C VAL A 245 16.52 8.88 1.85
N TYR A 246 16.94 8.03 2.78
CA TYR A 246 18.06 8.35 3.67
C TYR A 246 19.37 8.58 2.91
N GLY A 247 19.60 7.84 1.82
CA GLY A 247 20.84 7.88 1.03
C GLY A 247 20.91 8.98 -0.03
N CYS A 248 19.83 9.71 -0.32
CA CYS A 248 19.83 10.75 -1.36
C CYS A 248 20.35 12.09 -0.84
N ASP A 249 20.72 12.97 -1.77
CA ASP A 249 21.18 14.34 -1.49
C ASP A 249 20.11 15.40 -1.80
N ASP A 250 18.83 14.99 -1.89
CA ASP A 250 17.72 15.90 -2.19
C ASP A 250 17.55 16.95 -1.06
N PRO A 251 17.40 18.23 -1.37
CA PRO A 251 17.23 19.28 -0.37
C PRO A 251 15.93 19.15 0.44
N GLY A 252 14.89 18.52 -0.12
CA GLY A 252 13.62 18.26 0.56
C GLY A 252 13.64 17.05 1.50
N LYS A 253 14.72 16.26 1.47
CA LYS A 253 14.86 15.05 2.30
C LYS A 253 14.57 15.28 3.77
N ALA A 254 15.07 16.41 4.33
CA ALA A 254 14.89 16.68 5.75
C ALA A 254 13.41 16.82 6.15
N HIS A 255 12.58 17.43 5.31
CA HIS A 255 11.15 17.57 5.53
C HIS A 255 10.42 16.23 5.42
N PHE A 256 10.80 15.40 4.44
CA PHE A 256 10.24 14.06 4.30
C PHE A 256 10.60 13.15 5.48
N LEU A 257 11.87 13.14 5.89
CA LEU A 257 12.35 12.33 7.01
C LEU A 257 11.76 12.79 8.34
N GLU A 258 11.56 14.10 8.55
CA GLU A 258 10.85 14.60 9.73
C GLU A 258 9.47 13.92 9.88
N ARG A 259 8.70 13.79 8.78
CA ARG A 259 7.42 13.08 8.80
C ARG A 259 7.60 11.61 9.16
N VAL A 260 8.57 10.92 8.56
CA VAL A 260 8.83 9.50 8.83
C VAL A 260 9.23 9.30 10.29
N GLU A 261 10.17 10.09 10.78
CA GLU A 261 10.76 9.95 12.12
C GLU A 261 9.80 10.40 13.24
N SER A 262 9.09 11.54 13.06
CA SER A 262 8.13 12.04 14.05
C SER A 262 6.93 11.10 14.24
N ARG A 263 6.69 10.22 13.30
CA ARG A 263 5.65 9.19 13.35
C ARG A 263 6.20 7.78 13.58
N ASN A 264 7.47 7.66 13.94
CA ASN A 264 8.13 6.36 14.14
C ASN A 264 7.87 5.37 12.99
N GLY A 265 7.79 5.88 11.74
CA GLY A 265 7.26 5.13 10.59
C GLY A 265 8.01 3.84 10.27
N VAL A 266 9.33 3.78 10.55
CA VAL A 266 10.17 2.58 10.34
C VAL A 266 9.75 1.44 11.27
N HIS A 267 9.10 1.73 12.40
CA HIS A 267 8.64 0.71 13.35
C HIS A 267 7.66 -0.29 12.72
N THR A 268 6.83 0.13 11.74
CA THR A 268 5.98 -0.81 10.98
C THR A 268 6.80 -1.87 10.24
N ILE A 269 7.95 -1.47 9.65
CA ILE A 269 8.88 -2.41 8.97
C ILE A 269 9.50 -3.37 9.99
N GLU A 270 9.90 -2.86 11.15
CA GLU A 270 10.52 -3.65 12.23
C GLU A 270 9.54 -4.68 12.80
N ALA A 271 8.33 -4.24 13.10
CA ALA A 271 7.25 -5.11 13.57
C ALA A 271 6.90 -6.19 12.53
N ALA A 272 6.78 -5.83 11.26
CA ALA A 272 6.52 -6.77 10.18
C ALA A 272 7.65 -7.81 10.03
N ALA A 273 8.90 -7.38 10.13
CA ALA A 273 10.05 -8.29 10.09
C ALA A 273 10.07 -9.26 11.28
N ALA A 274 9.67 -8.79 12.46
CA ALA A 274 9.57 -9.63 13.66
C ALA A 274 8.49 -10.72 13.52
N LEU A 275 7.43 -10.48 12.74
CA LEU A 275 6.39 -11.48 12.42
C LEU A 275 6.87 -12.53 11.40
N GLY A 276 7.98 -12.28 10.69
CA GLY A 276 8.67 -13.28 9.87
C GLY A 276 8.04 -13.55 8.50
N PHE A 277 7.19 -12.68 7.96
CA PHE A 277 6.63 -12.84 6.61
C PHE A 277 7.42 -12.15 5.49
N GLY A 278 8.61 -11.62 5.80
CA GLY A 278 9.58 -11.03 4.89
C GLY A 278 10.85 -10.61 5.61
N SER A 279 11.74 -9.87 4.96
CA SER A 279 13.05 -9.50 5.48
C SER A 279 13.41 -8.04 5.24
N ARG A 280 14.05 -7.40 6.22
CA ARG A 280 14.69 -6.08 6.04
C ARG A 280 16.01 -6.17 5.25
N GLU A 281 16.62 -7.37 5.20
CA GLU A 281 17.83 -7.61 4.42
C GLU A 281 17.46 -7.90 2.96
N TYR A 282 18.04 -7.13 2.04
CA TYR A 282 17.77 -7.26 0.62
C TYR A 282 19.00 -6.98 -0.24
N THR A 283 18.93 -7.42 -1.49
CA THR A 283 19.89 -7.06 -2.54
C THR A 283 19.23 -6.09 -3.49
N LEU A 284 19.75 -4.86 -3.60
CA LEU A 284 19.26 -3.87 -4.57
C LEU A 284 19.91 -4.10 -5.93
N VAL A 285 19.07 -4.38 -6.93
CA VAL A 285 19.50 -4.54 -8.34
C VAL A 285 19.04 -3.33 -9.13
N LYS A 286 19.99 -2.47 -9.52
CA LYS A 286 19.70 -1.31 -10.37
C LYS A 286 19.47 -1.73 -11.81
N VAL A 287 18.44 -1.15 -12.42
CA VAL A 287 18.02 -1.41 -13.80
C VAL A 287 17.87 -0.07 -14.52
N ASP A 288 18.47 0.05 -15.68
CA ASP A 288 18.43 1.27 -16.52
C ASP A 288 17.07 1.45 -17.22
#